data_28ed2bacd4049bb276615334e2331e06
#
_entry.id   28ed2bacd4049bb276615334e2331e06
#
_cell.length_a   1.000
_cell.length_b   1.000
_cell.length_c   1.000
_cell.angle_alpha   90.00
_cell.angle_beta   90.00
_cell.angle_gamma   90.00
#
_symmetry.space_group_name_H-M   'P 1'
#
loop_
_entity.id
_entity.type
_entity.pdbx_description
1 polymer ?
#
loop_
_entity_poly.entity_id
_entity_poly.type
_entity_poly.pdbx_seq_one_letter_code
_entity_poly.pdbx_strand_id
1 'polypeptide(L)'
;ERTQYHAPAEAVQLDSGERADGILEVLPDGYGFIRCENYLPGGNDIYVSPSQIRRFNLKTGDIIKGNIRIKTQGEKFSALLYVTSINGFHPSEGQRRYNFEDMTPIFPNERLIMERPGGTVAMRIVDLISPIGKGQRGMIVSPPKAGKTTLLKQIANAITKNNPEMHLIILLIDERPEEVTDIKESIVGD
;
A
#
# COMPACT_ATOMS: atom_id res chain seq x y z
N GLU A 1 -0.84 22.35 -16.61
CA GLU A 1 -1.96 21.86 -17.47
C GLU A 1 -2.04 20.35 -17.31
N ARG A 2 -3.12 19.88 -16.65
CA ARG A 2 -3.39 18.42 -16.50
C ARG A 2 -3.95 17.93 -17.84
N THR A 3 -3.16 17.24 -18.61
CA THR A 3 -3.60 16.57 -19.83
C THR A 3 -4.61 15.48 -19.43
N GLN A 4 -5.89 15.73 -19.69
CA GLN A 4 -6.94 14.70 -19.50
C GLN A 4 -6.75 13.62 -20.56
N TYR A 5 -6.58 12.37 -20.10
CA TYR A 5 -6.57 11.21 -20.98
C TYR A 5 -7.97 11.05 -21.60
N HIS A 6 -8.08 11.26 -22.90
CA HIS A 6 -9.30 11.01 -23.66
C HIS A 6 -9.32 9.54 -24.06
N ALA A 7 -10.31 8.81 -23.54
CA ALA A 7 -10.56 7.44 -23.95
C ALA A 7 -10.87 7.37 -25.45
N PRO A 8 -10.45 6.29 -26.16
CA PRO A 8 -10.86 6.05 -27.55
C PRO A 8 -12.40 6.05 -27.67
N ALA A 9 -12.94 6.57 -28.78
CA ALA A 9 -14.38 6.71 -28.98
C ALA A 9 -15.17 5.40 -28.83
N GLU A 10 -14.57 4.26 -29.17
CA GLU A 10 -15.15 2.91 -28.98
C GLU A 10 -15.24 2.50 -27.51
N ALA A 11 -14.36 3.02 -26.65
CA ALA A 11 -14.39 2.72 -25.21
C ALA A 11 -15.55 3.42 -24.49
N VAL A 12 -16.03 4.55 -25.00
CA VAL A 12 -17.13 5.31 -24.40
C VAL A 12 -18.45 4.54 -24.44
N GLN A 13 -18.69 3.69 -25.45
CA GLN A 13 -19.89 2.87 -25.56
C GLN A 13 -19.90 1.67 -24.61
N LEU A 14 -18.73 1.25 -24.12
CA LEU A 14 -18.56 0.12 -23.21
C LEU A 14 -18.36 0.55 -21.76
N ASP A 15 -18.27 1.84 -21.49
CA ASP A 15 -18.06 2.40 -20.15
C ASP A 15 -19.36 2.29 -19.33
N SER A 16 -19.28 1.66 -18.16
CA SER A 16 -20.41 1.58 -17.23
C SER A 16 -20.67 2.88 -16.45
N GLY A 17 -19.72 3.83 -16.51
CA GLY A 17 -19.72 5.03 -15.65
C GLY A 17 -19.20 4.78 -14.23
N GLU A 18 -18.96 3.52 -13.86
CA GLU A 18 -18.38 3.15 -12.57
C GLU A 18 -16.86 3.24 -12.59
N ARG A 19 -16.28 3.61 -11.46
CA ARG A 19 -14.82 3.72 -11.30
C ARG A 19 -14.24 2.53 -10.54
N ALA A 20 -13.13 2.02 -11.06
CA ALA A 20 -12.26 1.11 -10.35
C ALA A 20 -11.29 1.91 -9.49
N ASP A 21 -11.11 1.55 -8.22
CA ASP A 21 -10.08 2.06 -7.33
C ASP A 21 -9.69 0.95 -6.35
N GLY A 22 -8.43 0.54 -6.36
CA GLY A 22 -7.95 -0.51 -5.47
C GLY A 22 -6.55 -0.98 -5.80
N ILE A 23 -6.10 -2.01 -5.10
CA ILE A 23 -4.76 -2.57 -5.25
C ILE A 23 -4.79 -3.77 -6.17
N LEU A 24 -3.88 -3.78 -7.15
CA LEU A 24 -3.73 -4.87 -8.11
C LEU A 24 -3.02 -6.07 -7.48
N GLU A 25 -3.58 -7.25 -7.68
CA GLU A 25 -2.88 -8.52 -7.53
C GLU A 25 -2.77 -9.20 -8.89
N VAL A 26 -1.55 -9.44 -9.35
CA VAL A 26 -1.27 -10.18 -10.59
C VAL A 26 -1.09 -11.65 -10.25
N LEU A 27 -1.84 -12.51 -10.93
CA LEU A 27 -1.78 -13.95 -10.75
C LEU A 27 -0.72 -14.60 -11.68
N PRO A 28 -0.24 -15.81 -11.36
CA PRO A 28 0.78 -16.51 -12.15
C PRO A 28 0.42 -16.68 -13.64
N ASP A 29 -0.88 -16.78 -13.94
CA ASP A 29 -1.39 -16.93 -15.31
C ASP A 29 -1.34 -15.61 -16.11
N GLY A 30 -0.84 -14.52 -15.51
CA GLY A 30 -0.59 -13.24 -16.18
C GLY A 30 -1.79 -12.30 -16.28
N TYR A 31 -2.96 -12.66 -15.74
CA TYR A 31 -4.06 -11.74 -15.50
C TYR A 31 -4.07 -11.30 -14.03
N GLY A 32 -4.92 -10.35 -13.67
CA GLY A 32 -4.98 -9.88 -12.29
C GLY A 32 -6.37 -9.42 -11.87
N PHE A 33 -6.47 -9.05 -10.59
CA PHE A 33 -7.65 -8.45 -9.99
C PHE A 33 -7.29 -7.21 -9.20
N ILE A 34 -8.07 -6.16 -9.35
CA ILE A 34 -8.06 -5.05 -8.41
C ILE A 34 -8.88 -5.50 -7.20
N ARG A 35 -8.22 -5.61 -6.05
CA ARG A 35 -8.82 -5.96 -4.77
C ARG A 35 -9.46 -4.72 -4.16
N CYS A 36 -10.76 -4.77 -3.96
CA CYS A 36 -11.53 -3.62 -3.47
C CYS A 36 -11.75 -3.66 -1.95
N GLU A 37 -11.60 -4.83 -1.31
CA GLU A 37 -11.86 -5.01 0.12
C GLU A 37 -10.71 -5.77 0.80
N ASN A 38 -10.06 -5.13 1.77
CA ASN A 38 -9.07 -5.76 2.67
C ASN A 38 -7.98 -6.61 2.00
N TYR A 39 -7.62 -6.33 0.74
CA TYR A 39 -6.60 -7.03 -0.04
C TYR A 39 -6.87 -8.53 -0.27
N LEU A 40 -8.02 -9.04 0.14
CA LEU A 40 -8.43 -10.44 -0.02
C LEU A 40 -9.37 -10.61 -1.22
N PRO A 41 -9.41 -11.82 -1.81
CA PRO A 41 -10.37 -12.11 -2.87
C PRO A 41 -11.81 -11.86 -2.43
N GLY A 42 -12.53 -11.05 -3.20
CA GLY A 42 -13.92 -10.66 -2.94
C GLY A 42 -14.82 -10.73 -4.15
N GLY A 43 -16.12 -10.58 -3.92
CA GLY A 43 -17.14 -10.59 -5.00
C GLY A 43 -17.10 -9.34 -5.87
N ASN A 44 -16.58 -8.25 -5.35
CA ASN A 44 -16.50 -6.93 -6.01
C ASN A 44 -15.16 -6.70 -6.73
N ASP A 45 -14.29 -7.70 -6.78
CA ASP A 45 -13.00 -7.61 -7.45
C ASP A 45 -13.17 -7.32 -8.94
N ILE A 46 -12.25 -6.53 -9.50
CA ILE A 46 -12.31 -6.09 -10.89
C ILE A 46 -11.19 -6.79 -11.66
N TYR A 47 -11.58 -7.53 -12.68
CA TYR A 47 -10.66 -8.26 -13.54
C TYR A 47 -9.80 -7.31 -14.39
N VAL A 48 -8.50 -7.58 -14.44
CA VAL A 48 -7.52 -6.86 -15.27
C VAL A 48 -6.89 -7.83 -16.27
N SER A 49 -6.98 -7.48 -17.54
CA SER A 49 -6.52 -8.36 -18.62
C SER A 49 -5.00 -8.43 -18.71
N PRO A 50 -4.43 -9.56 -19.22
CA PRO A 50 -2.98 -9.67 -19.44
C PRO A 50 -2.42 -8.61 -20.39
N SER A 51 -3.23 -8.14 -21.35
CA SER A 51 -2.84 -7.08 -22.28
C SER A 51 -2.63 -5.74 -21.58
N GLN A 52 -3.50 -5.38 -20.63
CA GLN A 52 -3.36 -4.17 -19.82
C GLN A 52 -2.15 -4.28 -18.89
N ILE A 53 -1.95 -5.44 -18.24
CA ILE A 53 -0.81 -5.69 -17.35
C ILE A 53 0.50 -5.50 -18.12
N ARG A 54 0.63 -6.10 -19.29
CA ARG A 54 1.84 -5.96 -20.13
C ARG A 54 2.01 -4.54 -20.66
N ARG A 55 0.92 -3.92 -21.16
CA ARG A 55 0.96 -2.59 -21.77
C ARG A 55 1.46 -1.52 -20.79
N PHE A 56 1.03 -1.57 -19.56
CA PHE A 56 1.34 -0.56 -18.54
C PHE A 56 2.40 -1.02 -17.53
N ASN A 57 3.01 -2.20 -17.74
CA ASN A 57 3.98 -2.81 -16.82
C ASN A 57 3.43 -2.85 -15.37
N LEU A 58 2.19 -3.30 -15.22
CA LEU A 58 1.51 -3.37 -13.93
C LEU A 58 2.09 -4.50 -13.08
N LYS A 59 2.14 -4.28 -11.77
CA LYS A 59 2.67 -5.24 -10.80
C LYS A 59 1.72 -5.39 -9.61
N THR A 60 1.82 -6.52 -8.93
CA THR A 60 1.16 -6.71 -7.64
C THR A 60 1.57 -5.61 -6.67
N GLY A 61 0.58 -5.00 -6.02
CA GLY A 61 0.75 -3.87 -5.12
C GLY A 61 0.52 -2.51 -5.76
N ASP A 62 0.33 -2.42 -7.09
CA ASP A 62 0.00 -1.14 -7.72
C ASP A 62 -1.41 -0.68 -7.36
N ILE A 63 -1.53 0.59 -7.02
CA ILE A 63 -2.82 1.26 -6.85
C ILE A 63 -3.33 1.67 -8.22
N ILE A 64 -4.39 1.03 -8.69
CA ILE A 64 -4.97 1.27 -10.01
C ILE A 64 -6.27 2.03 -9.88
N LYS A 65 -6.39 3.12 -10.64
CA LYS A 65 -7.66 3.81 -10.87
C LYS A 65 -8.01 3.72 -12.34
N GLY A 66 -9.29 3.51 -12.61
CA GLY A 66 -9.78 3.37 -13.98
C GLY A 66 -11.29 3.33 -14.06
N ASN A 67 -11.81 3.02 -15.24
CA ASN A 67 -13.23 2.84 -15.45
C ASN A 67 -13.55 1.36 -15.71
N ILE A 68 -14.73 0.97 -15.27
CA ILE A 68 -15.23 -0.41 -15.39
C ILE A 68 -16.03 -0.54 -16.67
N ARG A 69 -15.86 -1.65 -17.36
CA ARG A 69 -16.66 -2.02 -18.53
C ARG A 69 -18.06 -2.48 -18.11
N ILE A 70 -19.06 -2.17 -18.92
CA ILE A 70 -20.40 -2.74 -18.76
C ILE A 70 -20.29 -4.27 -18.72
N LYS A 71 -20.85 -4.88 -17.66
CA LYS A 71 -20.79 -6.31 -17.42
C LYS A 71 -21.63 -7.07 -18.46
N THR A 72 -21.04 -8.04 -19.11
CA THR A 72 -21.74 -8.90 -20.06
C THR A 72 -22.46 -10.04 -19.32
N GLN A 73 -23.57 -10.49 -19.84
CA GLN A 73 -24.36 -11.58 -19.26
C GLN A 73 -23.51 -12.86 -19.14
N GLY A 74 -23.38 -13.40 -17.91
CA GLY A 74 -22.55 -14.57 -17.61
C GLY A 74 -21.17 -14.29 -17.03
N GLU A 75 -20.70 -13.06 -17.01
CA GLU A 75 -19.43 -12.71 -16.37
C GLU A 75 -19.58 -12.67 -14.84
N LYS A 76 -18.67 -13.34 -14.13
CA LYS A 76 -18.66 -13.37 -12.66
C LYS A 76 -18.15 -12.04 -12.08
N PHE A 77 -17.09 -11.49 -12.67
CA PHE A 77 -16.44 -10.25 -12.22
C PHE A 77 -16.63 -9.13 -13.25
N SER A 78 -16.66 -7.90 -12.76
CA SER A 78 -16.52 -6.72 -13.63
C SER A 78 -15.12 -6.66 -14.20
N ALA A 79 -14.93 -6.03 -15.36
CA ALA A 79 -13.63 -5.92 -16.01
C ALA A 79 -13.20 -4.46 -16.13
N LEU A 80 -11.90 -4.22 -15.93
CA LEU A 80 -11.30 -2.91 -16.16
C LEU A 80 -11.34 -2.55 -17.65
N LEU A 81 -11.96 -1.43 -17.99
CA LEU A 81 -12.05 -0.94 -19.37
C LEU A 81 -10.75 -0.21 -19.75
N TYR A 82 -10.36 0.80 -18.98
CA TYR A 82 -9.12 1.52 -19.17
C TYR A 82 -8.56 2.06 -17.84
N VAL A 83 -7.24 2.26 -17.82
CA VAL A 83 -6.51 2.77 -16.66
C VAL A 83 -6.43 4.29 -16.75
N THR A 84 -6.79 5.00 -15.69
CA THR A 84 -6.68 6.46 -15.59
C THR A 84 -5.45 6.91 -14.81
N SER A 85 -5.06 6.16 -13.78
CA SER A 85 -3.81 6.40 -13.04
C SER A 85 -3.24 5.11 -12.45
N ILE A 86 -1.93 5.10 -12.25
CA ILE A 86 -1.17 4.05 -11.58
C ILE A 86 -0.36 4.71 -10.47
N ASN A 87 -0.58 4.31 -9.23
CA ASN A 87 0.09 4.89 -8.05
C ASN A 87 -0.04 6.44 -7.99
N GLY A 88 -1.16 7.00 -8.46
CA GLY A 88 -1.40 8.43 -8.52
C GLY A 88 -0.80 9.15 -9.72
N PHE A 89 0.01 8.48 -10.55
CA PHE A 89 0.65 9.04 -11.76
C PHE A 89 -0.11 8.67 -13.03
N HIS A 90 0.18 9.41 -14.10
CA HIS A 90 -0.36 9.08 -15.42
C HIS A 90 0.18 7.73 -15.91
N PRO A 91 -0.61 6.89 -16.61
CA PRO A 91 -0.20 5.54 -17.01
C PRO A 91 1.09 5.46 -17.84
N SER A 92 1.43 6.52 -18.61
CA SER A 92 2.69 6.59 -19.36
C SER A 92 3.94 6.68 -18.49
N GLU A 93 3.82 7.17 -17.27
CA GLU A 93 4.93 7.29 -16.33
C GLU A 93 5.24 5.96 -15.64
N GLY A 94 4.21 5.14 -15.41
CA GLY A 94 4.34 3.81 -14.82
C GLY A 94 5.21 2.84 -15.63
N GLN A 95 5.32 3.04 -16.94
CA GLN A 95 6.11 2.18 -17.83
C GLN A 95 7.63 2.32 -17.62
N ARG A 96 8.10 3.45 -17.07
CA ARG A 96 9.54 3.77 -16.90
C ARG A 96 10.09 3.45 -15.52
N ARG A 97 9.31 2.81 -14.65
CA ARG A 97 9.78 2.49 -13.29
C ARG A 97 10.71 1.27 -13.28
N TYR A 98 11.71 1.34 -12.41
CA TYR A 98 12.61 0.22 -12.14
C TYR A 98 11.90 -0.87 -11.33
N ASN A 99 12.35 -2.12 -11.48
CA ASN A 99 11.94 -3.18 -10.57
C ASN A 99 12.65 -2.99 -9.23
N PHE A 100 12.00 -3.40 -8.15
CA PHE A 100 12.58 -3.31 -6.82
C PHE A 100 13.89 -4.14 -6.73
N GLU A 101 13.91 -5.30 -7.37
CA GLU A 101 15.04 -6.23 -7.39
C GLU A 101 16.27 -5.68 -8.14
N ASP A 102 16.05 -4.75 -9.08
CA ASP A 102 17.10 -4.11 -9.88
C ASP A 102 17.70 -2.88 -9.19
N MET A 103 17.11 -2.46 -8.06
CA MET A 103 17.56 -1.26 -7.34
C MET A 103 18.79 -1.57 -6.49
N THR A 104 19.76 -0.66 -6.49
CA THR A 104 20.96 -0.80 -5.64
C THR A 104 20.59 -0.64 -4.16
N PRO A 105 20.85 -1.67 -3.31
CA PRO A 105 20.61 -1.54 -1.89
C PRO A 105 21.61 -0.55 -1.27
N ILE A 106 21.10 0.33 -0.42
CA ILE A 106 21.92 1.29 0.34
C ILE A 106 21.68 1.10 1.83
N PHE A 107 22.69 1.47 2.65
CA PHE A 107 22.51 1.53 4.10
C PHE A 107 21.55 2.67 4.48
N PRO A 108 20.74 2.52 5.54
CA PRO A 108 19.90 3.59 6.07
C PRO A 108 20.78 4.76 6.51
N ASN A 109 20.73 5.86 5.78
CA ASN A 109 21.52 7.07 6.05
C ASN A 109 20.66 8.25 6.55
N GLU A 110 19.34 8.11 6.52
CA GLU A 110 18.39 9.09 7.02
C GLU A 110 17.72 8.55 8.30
N ARG A 111 17.97 9.21 9.41
CA ARG A 111 17.50 8.78 10.73
C ARG A 111 16.05 9.18 10.96
N LEU A 112 15.28 8.28 11.55
CA LEU A 112 13.96 8.54 12.13
C LEU A 112 14.15 8.97 13.59
N ILE A 113 13.76 10.19 13.93
CA ILE A 113 13.86 10.71 15.30
C ILE A 113 12.62 10.30 16.07
N MET A 114 12.81 9.58 17.19
CA MET A 114 11.74 9.12 18.07
C MET A 114 11.46 10.08 19.22
N GLU A 115 12.49 10.81 19.68
CA GLU A 115 12.37 11.77 20.77
C GLU A 115 11.56 12.99 20.34
N ARG A 116 10.70 13.47 21.23
CA ARG A 116 9.90 14.67 21.05
C ARG A 116 9.64 15.35 22.39
N PRO A 117 9.32 16.66 22.39
CA PRO A 117 8.89 17.35 23.62
C PRO A 117 7.68 16.63 24.24
N GLY A 118 7.75 16.31 25.53
CA GLY A 118 6.73 15.54 26.24
C GLY A 118 6.67 14.03 25.88
N GLY A 119 7.65 13.52 25.13
CA GLY A 119 7.81 12.10 24.83
C GLY A 119 8.27 11.27 26.02
N THR A 120 8.29 9.95 25.84
CA THR A 120 8.71 9.02 26.89
C THR A 120 10.23 8.87 26.94
N VAL A 121 10.76 8.53 28.11
CA VAL A 121 12.19 8.21 28.28
C VAL A 121 12.62 7.05 27.39
N ALA A 122 11.71 6.09 27.13
CA ALA A 122 11.98 4.96 26.25
C ALA A 122 12.34 5.41 24.81
N MET A 123 11.64 6.39 24.24
CA MET A 123 11.93 6.92 22.90
C MET A 123 13.30 7.62 22.84
N ARG A 124 13.68 8.32 23.91
CA ARG A 124 15.01 8.89 24.01
C ARG A 124 16.10 7.82 24.11
N ILE A 125 15.86 6.74 24.85
CA ILE A 125 16.80 5.61 24.93
C ILE A 125 16.95 4.95 23.56
N VAL A 126 15.85 4.74 22.82
CA VAL A 126 15.92 4.19 21.45
C VAL A 126 16.80 5.07 20.58
N ASP A 127 16.60 6.38 20.61
CA ASP A 127 17.39 7.31 19.81
C ASP A 127 18.87 7.32 20.14
N LEU A 128 19.23 7.10 21.40
CA LEU A 128 20.64 7.15 21.86
C LEU A 128 21.38 5.82 21.65
N ILE A 129 20.68 4.69 21.87
CA ILE A 129 21.33 3.37 21.92
C ILE A 129 21.08 2.56 20.66
N SER A 130 19.89 2.68 20.08
CA SER A 130 19.47 1.89 18.91
C SER A 130 18.71 2.77 17.90
N PRO A 131 19.37 3.78 17.30
CA PRO A 131 18.72 4.68 16.34
C PRO A 131 18.19 3.91 15.16
N ILE A 132 17.02 4.32 14.67
CA ILE A 132 16.32 3.68 13.53
C ILE A 132 16.40 4.61 12.33
N GLY A 133 16.80 4.08 11.18
CA GLY A 133 16.84 4.81 9.92
C GLY A 133 15.74 4.38 8.95
N LYS A 134 15.42 5.24 7.98
CA LYS A 134 14.47 4.93 6.90
C LYS A 134 14.97 3.72 6.11
N GLY A 135 14.10 2.70 5.94
CA GLY A 135 14.45 1.44 5.28
C GLY A 135 15.17 0.41 6.15
N GLN A 136 15.47 0.73 7.42
CA GLN A 136 16.12 -0.21 8.34
C GLN A 136 15.18 -1.34 8.75
N ARG A 137 15.71 -2.56 8.81
CA ARG A 137 15.05 -3.71 9.42
C ARG A 137 15.53 -3.87 10.86
N GLY A 138 14.63 -3.75 11.82
CA GLY A 138 14.89 -3.93 13.24
C GLY A 138 14.04 -5.05 13.84
N MET A 139 14.54 -5.66 14.91
CA MET A 139 13.82 -6.69 15.66
C MET A 139 13.83 -6.32 17.13
N ILE A 140 12.66 -6.40 17.80
CA ILE A 140 12.53 -6.25 19.25
C ILE A 140 12.37 -7.62 19.87
N VAL A 141 13.36 -8.03 20.64
CA VAL A 141 13.34 -9.30 21.38
C VAL A 141 13.18 -9.01 22.85
N SER A 142 12.18 -9.59 23.48
CA SER A 142 11.92 -9.41 24.92
C SER A 142 11.21 -10.63 25.51
N PRO A 143 11.38 -10.87 26.81
CA PRO A 143 10.56 -11.84 27.54
C PRO A 143 9.06 -11.48 27.46
N PRO A 144 8.16 -12.44 27.72
CA PRO A 144 6.73 -12.14 27.87
C PRO A 144 6.50 -11.05 28.94
N LYS A 145 5.49 -10.20 28.71
CA LYS A 145 5.08 -9.10 29.63
C LYS A 145 6.15 -8.05 29.93
N ALA A 146 7.17 -7.90 29.08
CA ALA A 146 8.25 -6.90 29.25
C ALA A 146 7.93 -5.56 28.56
N GLY A 147 6.72 -5.34 28.04
CA GLY A 147 6.32 -4.10 27.41
C GLY A 147 6.65 -3.98 25.91
N LYS A 148 6.86 -5.10 25.21
CA LYS A 148 7.12 -5.13 23.74
C LYS A 148 6.06 -4.34 22.97
N THR A 149 4.79 -4.65 23.16
CA THR A 149 3.67 -4.00 22.48
C THR A 149 3.58 -2.51 22.80
N THR A 150 3.84 -2.14 24.06
CA THR A 150 3.90 -0.73 24.49
C THR A 150 5.01 0.01 23.76
N LEU A 151 6.21 -0.57 23.66
CA LEU A 151 7.33 0.03 22.94
C LEU A 151 7.02 0.20 21.45
N LEU A 152 6.44 -0.82 20.81
CA LEU A 152 6.03 -0.76 19.39
C LEU A 152 5.02 0.36 19.16
N LYS A 153 4.00 0.51 20.02
CA LYS A 153 3.02 1.60 19.94
C LYS A 153 3.68 2.97 20.09
N GLN A 154 4.63 3.12 20.99
CA GLN A 154 5.35 4.37 21.16
C GLN A 154 6.21 4.73 19.96
N ILE A 155 6.89 3.74 19.35
CA ILE A 155 7.66 3.92 18.12
C ILE A 155 6.73 4.33 16.96
N ALA A 156 5.62 3.61 16.75
CA ALA A 156 4.64 3.93 15.72
C ALA A 156 4.09 5.36 15.86
N ASN A 157 3.67 5.74 17.07
CA ASN A 157 3.21 7.10 17.37
C ASN A 157 4.29 8.17 17.20
N ALA A 158 5.55 7.86 17.49
CA ALA A 158 6.65 8.78 17.27
C ALA A 158 6.91 8.99 15.78
N ILE A 159 6.91 7.90 14.99
CA ILE A 159 7.08 7.96 13.52
C ILE A 159 5.97 8.80 12.89
N THR A 160 4.70 8.50 13.18
CA THR A 160 3.56 9.22 12.61
C THR A 160 3.58 10.72 12.91
N LYS A 161 4.05 11.11 14.11
CA LYS A 161 4.08 12.52 14.54
C LYS A 161 5.29 13.29 14.03
N ASN A 162 6.45 12.65 14.01
CA ASN A 162 7.71 13.30 13.64
C ASN A 162 7.98 13.23 12.13
N ASN A 163 7.35 12.29 11.42
CA ASN A 163 7.54 12.04 9.99
C ASN A 163 6.18 11.84 9.32
N PRO A 164 5.37 12.90 9.16
CA PRO A 164 4.00 12.82 8.63
C PRO A 164 3.95 12.38 7.16
N GLU A 165 5.08 12.41 6.45
CA GLU A 165 5.21 11.88 5.09
C GLU A 165 5.30 10.34 5.04
N MET A 166 5.55 9.70 6.17
CA MET A 166 5.68 8.24 6.25
C MET A 166 4.32 7.57 6.26
N HIS A 167 4.11 6.63 5.34
CA HIS A 167 2.95 5.74 5.37
C HIS A 167 3.23 4.58 6.33
N LEU A 168 2.47 4.52 7.43
CA LEU A 168 2.63 3.51 8.47
C LEU A 168 1.66 2.35 8.23
N ILE A 169 2.20 1.16 8.01
CA ILE A 169 1.43 -0.08 7.90
C ILE A 169 1.75 -0.99 9.09
N ILE A 170 0.73 -1.49 9.78
CA ILE A 170 0.86 -2.39 10.92
C ILE A 170 0.28 -3.75 10.57
N LEU A 171 1.15 -4.75 10.44
CA LEU A 171 0.75 -6.13 10.21
C LEU A 171 0.74 -6.91 11.53
N LEU A 172 -0.43 -7.35 11.95
CA LEU A 172 -0.63 -8.16 13.17
C LEU A 172 -0.87 -9.61 12.77
N ILE A 173 0.02 -10.50 13.19
CA ILE A 173 -0.05 -11.93 12.88
C ILE A 173 -0.23 -12.69 14.19
N ASP A 174 -1.34 -13.41 14.34
CA ASP A 174 -1.67 -14.26 15.49
C ASP A 174 -1.62 -13.52 16.87
N GLU A 175 -1.94 -12.22 16.84
CA GLU A 175 -2.04 -11.41 18.06
C GLU A 175 -3.41 -11.59 18.73
N ARG A 176 -3.49 -11.34 20.03
CA ARG A 176 -4.71 -11.46 20.80
C ARG A 176 -5.74 -10.39 20.39
N PRO A 177 -7.05 -10.70 20.37
CA PRO A 177 -8.08 -9.74 19.95
C PRO A 177 -8.06 -8.43 20.72
N GLU A 178 -7.77 -8.47 22.04
CA GLU A 178 -7.63 -7.29 22.88
C GLU A 178 -6.44 -6.41 22.49
N GLU A 179 -5.32 -7.02 22.08
CA GLU A 179 -4.12 -6.28 21.61
C GLU A 179 -4.36 -5.65 20.24
N VAL A 180 -5.08 -6.33 19.35
CA VAL A 180 -5.48 -5.82 18.05
C VAL A 180 -6.35 -4.58 18.22
N THR A 181 -7.36 -4.63 19.08
CA THR A 181 -8.26 -3.50 19.36
C THR A 181 -7.49 -2.31 19.96
N ASP A 182 -6.61 -2.57 20.94
CA ASP A 182 -5.81 -1.56 21.61
C ASP A 182 -4.84 -0.85 20.62
N ILE A 183 -4.22 -1.58 19.70
CA ILE A 183 -3.36 -1.01 18.65
C ILE A 183 -4.19 -0.16 17.70
N LYS A 184 -5.33 -0.67 17.22
CA LYS A 184 -6.22 0.03 16.30
C LYS A 184 -6.75 1.35 16.86
N GLU A 185 -7.03 1.41 18.16
CA GLU A 185 -7.52 2.63 18.82
C GLU A 185 -6.39 3.61 19.18
N SER A 186 -5.16 3.12 19.37
CA SER A 186 -4.04 3.93 19.90
C SER A 186 -3.08 4.45 18.83
N ILE A 187 -3.16 3.97 17.59
CA ILE A 187 -2.24 4.35 16.49
C ILE A 187 -3.05 4.80 15.29
N VAL A 188 -2.55 5.85 14.61
CA VAL A 188 -3.05 6.27 13.31
C VAL A 188 -2.16 5.65 12.24
N GLY A 189 -2.72 4.73 11.44
CA GLY A 189 -2.03 3.98 10.38
C GLY A 189 -2.97 2.97 9.74
N ASP A 190 -2.52 2.23 8.73
CA ASP A 190 -3.22 1.15 8.05
C ASP A 190 -2.84 -0.24 8.61
#